data_c3691bc510d44a8d2c790b27d450b90e
#
_entry.id   c3691bc510d44a8d2c790b27d450b90e
#
_cell.length_a   1.000
_cell.length_b   1.000
_cell.length_c   1.000
_cell.angle_alpha   90.00
_cell.angle_beta   90.00
_cell.angle_gamma   90.00
#
_symmetry.space_group_name_H-M   'P 1'
#
loop_
_entity.id
_entity.type
_entity.pdbx_description
1 polymer ?
#
loop_
_entity_poly.entity_id
_entity_poly.type
_entity_poly.pdbx_seq_one_letter_code
_entity_poly.pdbx_strand_id
1 'polypeptide(L)'
;MTQVPSTQYAIQIVGKEEFVVNPAKPVDPVGPTQILLEVEACGICFSDTKLLHQFDGHPRKSDVVAGIDLDALKDIPSYHPNQEAVTPGHEPVVRVVQVGEAVTHFKVGDRLLVQADWKHLRTAKSNGAFGYNFDGALEEYVVVDERCVVSPDGEEYLIHVSEGPSAAAVGLIEPWATVEGSYAWAERDHVADGGRLLVVGEGDIDALTAEHKPAEVVRVAAEELEGVEGEFDDVVFFGSDADAIEKAALLIGTRGT
;
A
#
# COMPACT_ATOMS: atom_id res chain seq x y z
N MET A 1 -24.37 17.71 -4.19
CA MET A 1 -24.02 16.40 -3.66
C MET A 1 -24.41 15.39 -4.72
N THR A 2 -23.47 14.63 -5.23
CA THR A 2 -23.74 13.53 -6.15
C THR A 2 -24.55 12.47 -5.40
N GLN A 3 -25.63 11.98 -5.99
CA GLN A 3 -26.43 10.94 -5.35
C GLN A 3 -25.64 9.63 -5.38
N VAL A 4 -25.32 9.05 -4.23
CA VAL A 4 -24.66 7.75 -4.11
C VAL A 4 -25.58 6.68 -4.72
N PRO A 5 -25.09 5.87 -5.68
CA PRO A 5 -25.88 4.80 -6.28
C PRO A 5 -26.09 3.64 -5.28
N SER A 6 -27.10 2.80 -5.53
CA SER A 6 -27.33 1.60 -4.70
C SER A 6 -26.38 0.43 -5.06
N THR A 7 -25.80 0.45 -6.26
CA THR A 7 -24.87 -0.56 -6.76
C THR A 7 -23.75 0.12 -7.55
N GLN A 8 -22.63 -0.55 -7.67
CA GLN A 8 -21.41 -0.05 -8.28
C GLN A 8 -20.67 -1.14 -9.06
N TYR A 9 -19.70 -0.73 -9.88
CA TYR A 9 -18.71 -1.64 -10.43
C TYR A 9 -17.61 -1.90 -9.41
N ALA A 10 -17.19 -3.17 -9.32
CA ALA A 10 -16.05 -3.58 -8.53
C ALA A 10 -15.28 -4.72 -9.21
N ILE A 11 -13.97 -4.76 -8.99
CA ILE A 11 -13.15 -5.93 -9.29
C ILE A 11 -12.95 -6.68 -7.98
N GLN A 12 -13.37 -7.94 -7.91
CA GLN A 12 -13.26 -8.75 -6.70
C GLN A 12 -12.40 -9.98 -6.96
N ILE A 13 -11.44 -10.26 -6.08
CA ILE A 13 -10.72 -11.53 -6.03
C ILE A 13 -11.60 -12.49 -5.24
N VAL A 14 -12.02 -13.57 -5.88
CA VAL A 14 -12.97 -14.54 -5.34
C VAL A 14 -12.33 -15.89 -5.04
N GLY A 15 -11.09 -16.08 -5.44
CA GLY A 15 -10.31 -17.29 -5.25
C GLY A 15 -8.89 -17.11 -5.75
N LYS A 16 -8.07 -18.15 -5.54
CA LYS A 16 -6.70 -18.17 -6.05
C LYS A 16 -6.72 -18.18 -7.58
N GLU A 17 -6.05 -17.22 -8.21
CA GLU A 17 -6.03 -17.00 -9.67
C GLU A 17 -7.42 -16.67 -10.25
N GLU A 18 -8.38 -16.27 -9.41
CA GLU A 18 -9.74 -15.99 -9.83
C GLU A 18 -10.17 -14.59 -9.42
N PHE A 19 -10.62 -13.79 -10.38
CA PHE A 19 -11.27 -12.51 -10.12
C PHE A 19 -12.52 -12.36 -11.00
N VAL A 20 -13.42 -11.51 -10.55
CA VAL A 20 -14.65 -11.16 -11.28
C VAL A 20 -14.78 -9.65 -11.38
N VAL A 21 -15.33 -9.18 -12.50
CA VAL A 21 -15.86 -7.82 -12.60
C VAL A 21 -17.33 -7.88 -12.19
N ASN A 22 -17.65 -7.33 -11.03
CA ASN A 22 -19.00 -7.28 -10.51
C ASN A 22 -19.65 -5.92 -10.89
N PRO A 23 -20.58 -5.87 -11.84
CA PRO A 23 -21.20 -4.61 -12.27
C PRO A 23 -22.32 -4.13 -11.34
N ALA A 24 -22.63 -4.89 -10.29
CA ALA A 24 -23.74 -4.62 -9.39
C ALA A 24 -23.41 -4.97 -7.93
N LYS A 25 -22.14 -4.77 -7.51
CA LYS A 25 -21.79 -4.83 -6.09
C LYS A 25 -22.63 -3.80 -5.35
N PRO A 26 -23.32 -4.17 -4.26
CA PRO A 26 -24.01 -3.17 -3.44
C PRO A 26 -23.04 -2.09 -2.94
N VAL A 27 -23.50 -0.85 -2.87
CA VAL A 27 -22.83 0.16 -2.05
C VAL A 27 -23.37 0.04 -0.64
N ASP A 28 -22.51 -0.30 0.30
CA ASP A 28 -22.92 -0.59 1.67
C ASP A 28 -23.42 0.68 2.38
N PRO A 29 -24.47 0.56 3.22
CA PRO A 29 -24.94 1.69 4.03
C PRO A 29 -23.91 2.03 5.10
N VAL A 30 -23.83 3.31 5.43
CA VAL A 30 -22.91 3.85 6.44
C VAL A 30 -23.48 3.65 7.84
N GLY A 31 -22.80 2.89 8.68
CA GLY A 31 -23.09 2.78 10.11
C GLY A 31 -22.56 3.99 10.93
N PRO A 32 -22.82 4.02 12.24
CA PRO A 32 -22.52 5.20 13.07
C PRO A 32 -21.04 5.63 13.07
N THR A 33 -20.09 4.67 13.02
CA THR A 33 -18.64 4.91 13.04
C THR A 33 -17.99 4.81 11.66
N GLN A 34 -18.80 4.72 10.59
CA GLN A 34 -18.33 4.40 9.25
C GLN A 34 -18.29 5.64 8.34
N ILE A 35 -17.47 5.54 7.32
CA ILE A 35 -17.18 6.58 6.35
C ILE A 35 -17.32 5.98 4.95
N LEU A 36 -18.14 6.58 4.10
CA LEU A 36 -18.21 6.23 2.69
C LEU A 36 -17.23 7.10 1.90
N LEU A 37 -16.36 6.45 1.19
CA LEU A 37 -15.33 7.04 0.34
C LEU A 37 -15.68 6.81 -1.13
N GLU A 38 -15.71 7.88 -1.92
CA GLU A 38 -15.74 7.82 -3.38
C GLU A 38 -14.31 7.76 -3.90
N VAL A 39 -14.00 6.81 -4.77
CA VAL A 39 -12.66 6.61 -5.33
C VAL A 39 -12.44 7.56 -6.50
N GLU A 40 -11.47 8.47 -6.41
CA GLU A 40 -11.06 9.35 -7.51
C GLU A 40 -10.07 8.65 -8.47
N ALA A 41 -9.16 7.86 -7.93
CA ALA A 41 -8.23 7.00 -8.65
C ALA A 41 -7.64 5.94 -7.71
N CYS A 42 -7.17 4.83 -8.28
CA CYS A 42 -6.42 3.80 -7.56
C CYS A 42 -5.27 3.30 -8.44
N GLY A 43 -4.06 3.27 -7.91
CA GLY A 43 -2.92 2.59 -8.51
C GLY A 43 -3.11 1.08 -8.45
N ILE A 44 -2.55 0.37 -9.43
CA ILE A 44 -2.46 -1.10 -9.42
C ILE A 44 -1.01 -1.46 -9.11
N CYS A 45 -0.81 -2.14 -8.00
CA CYS A 45 0.48 -2.55 -7.50
C CYS A 45 0.79 -4.02 -7.84
N PHE A 46 2.06 -4.35 -7.87
CA PHE A 46 2.47 -5.76 -8.00
C PHE A 46 1.95 -6.62 -6.83
N SER A 47 1.74 -6.04 -5.67
CA SER A 47 1.18 -6.75 -4.52
C SER A 47 -0.31 -7.11 -4.67
N ASP A 48 -1.08 -6.45 -5.55
CA ASP A 48 -2.43 -6.90 -5.92
C ASP A 48 -2.35 -8.24 -6.68
N THR A 49 -1.33 -8.41 -7.54
CA THR A 49 -1.09 -9.69 -8.22
C THR A 49 -0.66 -10.78 -7.25
N LYS A 50 0.12 -10.45 -6.20
CA LYS A 50 0.44 -11.42 -5.13
C LYS A 50 -0.80 -11.86 -4.40
N LEU A 51 -1.73 -10.95 -4.10
CA LEU A 51 -3.00 -11.30 -3.47
C LEU A 51 -3.80 -12.25 -4.37
N LEU A 52 -3.87 -12.00 -5.67
CA LEU A 52 -4.53 -12.88 -6.64
C LEU A 52 -3.91 -14.29 -6.65
N HIS A 53 -2.57 -14.38 -6.64
CA HIS A 53 -1.85 -15.65 -6.67
C HIS A 53 -1.92 -16.43 -5.35
N GLN A 54 -1.98 -15.77 -4.21
CA GLN A 54 -1.92 -16.38 -2.88
C GLN A 54 -3.30 -16.50 -2.22
N PHE A 55 -4.20 -15.56 -2.49
CA PHE A 55 -5.54 -15.42 -1.95
C PHE A 55 -5.58 -15.60 -0.42
N ASP A 56 -6.24 -16.65 0.09
CA ASP A 56 -6.34 -16.96 1.53
C ASP A 56 -5.00 -17.34 2.18
N GLY A 57 -4.01 -17.69 1.38
CA GLY A 57 -2.63 -17.90 1.81
C GLY A 57 -1.85 -16.61 2.07
N HIS A 58 -2.33 -15.46 1.59
CA HIS A 58 -1.64 -14.19 1.77
C HIS A 58 -1.66 -13.75 3.24
N PRO A 59 -0.51 -13.34 3.85
CA PRO A 59 -0.44 -12.99 5.29
C PRO A 59 -1.45 -11.92 5.72
N ARG A 60 -1.69 -10.88 4.88
CA ARG A 60 -2.64 -9.79 5.14
C ARG A 60 -4.10 -10.19 4.96
N LYS A 61 -4.39 -11.42 4.51
CA LYS A 61 -5.75 -11.96 4.35
C LYS A 61 -6.26 -12.67 5.61
N SER A 62 -5.41 -12.80 6.64
CA SER A 62 -5.78 -13.45 7.90
C SER A 62 -6.68 -12.58 8.78
N ASP A 63 -7.37 -13.24 9.73
CA ASP A 63 -8.25 -12.56 10.69
C ASP A 63 -7.51 -11.54 11.55
N VAL A 64 -8.18 -10.42 11.81
CA VAL A 64 -7.78 -9.49 12.88
C VAL A 64 -8.04 -10.15 14.24
N VAL A 65 -7.03 -10.17 15.09
CA VAL A 65 -7.07 -10.83 16.41
C VAL A 65 -6.89 -9.86 17.57
N ALA A 66 -6.48 -8.62 17.30
CA ALA A 66 -6.31 -7.58 18.32
C ALA A 66 -6.29 -6.18 17.69
N GLY A 67 -6.43 -5.14 18.52
CA GLY A 67 -6.36 -3.73 18.11
C GLY A 67 -7.73 -3.07 17.95
N ILE A 68 -8.80 -3.85 17.93
CA ILE A 68 -10.19 -3.42 17.90
C ILE A 68 -11.03 -4.42 18.69
N ASP A 69 -12.22 -4.01 19.13
CA ASP A 69 -13.21 -4.96 19.62
C ASP A 69 -13.60 -5.93 18.49
N LEU A 70 -13.32 -7.22 18.68
CA LEU A 70 -13.55 -8.23 17.66
C LEU A 70 -15.03 -8.40 17.29
N ASP A 71 -15.95 -8.09 18.20
CA ASP A 71 -17.38 -8.09 17.88
C ASP A 71 -17.74 -6.94 16.94
N ALA A 72 -17.02 -5.82 17.01
CA ALA A 72 -17.22 -4.69 16.12
C ALA A 72 -16.86 -4.98 14.65
N LEU A 73 -15.95 -5.94 14.40
CA LEU A 73 -15.60 -6.36 13.02
C LEU A 73 -16.80 -6.92 12.24
N LYS A 74 -17.78 -7.51 12.96
CA LYS A 74 -18.98 -8.09 12.35
C LYS A 74 -19.91 -7.03 11.73
N ASP A 75 -19.78 -5.78 12.18
CA ASP A 75 -20.57 -4.66 11.70
C ASP A 75 -19.84 -3.87 10.59
N ILE A 76 -18.63 -4.29 10.21
CA ILE A 76 -17.82 -3.64 9.17
C ILE A 76 -18.03 -4.37 7.85
N PRO A 77 -18.81 -3.82 6.90
CA PRO A 77 -19.19 -4.53 5.68
C PRO A 77 -18.02 -4.81 4.75
N SER A 78 -16.94 -4.02 4.85
CA SER A 78 -15.73 -4.21 4.05
C SER A 78 -14.73 -5.22 4.63
N TYR A 79 -15.01 -5.84 5.79
CA TYR A 79 -14.09 -6.81 6.41
C TYR A 79 -14.29 -8.21 5.84
N HIS A 80 -13.36 -8.69 5.04
CA HIS A 80 -13.40 -9.95 4.29
C HIS A 80 -12.12 -10.78 4.45
N PRO A 81 -11.88 -11.38 5.63
CA PRO A 81 -10.68 -12.19 5.87
C PRO A 81 -10.74 -13.57 5.20
N ASN A 82 -9.59 -14.24 5.18
CA ASN A 82 -9.43 -15.63 4.75
C ASN A 82 -9.96 -15.89 3.32
N GLN A 83 -10.93 -16.80 3.18
CA GLN A 83 -11.49 -17.23 1.89
C GLN A 83 -12.63 -16.32 1.38
N GLU A 84 -12.95 -15.26 2.07
CA GLU A 84 -13.98 -14.33 1.60
C GLU A 84 -13.48 -13.52 0.40
N ALA A 85 -14.38 -13.28 -0.55
CA ALA A 85 -14.09 -12.42 -1.69
C ALA A 85 -13.76 -11.00 -1.21
N VAL A 86 -12.80 -10.36 -1.83
CA VAL A 86 -12.36 -9.01 -1.46
C VAL A 86 -12.10 -8.16 -2.69
N THR A 87 -12.41 -6.88 -2.62
CA THR A 87 -11.99 -5.88 -3.60
C THR A 87 -10.54 -5.48 -3.31
N PRO A 88 -9.58 -5.70 -4.22
CA PRO A 88 -8.19 -5.24 -4.05
C PRO A 88 -8.04 -3.74 -4.33
N GLY A 89 -6.79 -3.26 -4.38
CA GLY A 89 -6.44 -1.86 -4.68
C GLY A 89 -6.18 -1.06 -3.40
N HIS A 90 -4.92 -0.81 -3.11
CA HIS A 90 -4.48 -0.21 -1.85
C HIS A 90 -3.70 1.10 -2.04
N GLU A 91 -3.63 1.63 -3.26
CA GLU A 91 -2.98 2.90 -3.61
C GLU A 91 -4.02 3.96 -4.08
N PRO A 92 -5.11 4.22 -3.30
CA PRO A 92 -6.14 5.12 -3.77
C PRO A 92 -5.97 6.55 -3.29
N VAL A 93 -6.56 7.46 -4.07
CA VAL A 93 -7.03 8.75 -3.60
C VAL A 93 -8.55 8.73 -3.60
N VAL A 94 -9.13 9.19 -2.51
CA VAL A 94 -10.56 9.08 -2.23
C VAL A 94 -11.13 10.41 -1.74
N ARG A 95 -12.46 10.52 -1.81
CA ARG A 95 -13.21 11.65 -1.25
C ARG A 95 -14.29 11.16 -0.30
N VAL A 96 -14.38 11.75 0.88
CA VAL A 96 -15.45 11.46 1.82
C VAL A 96 -16.77 11.99 1.28
N VAL A 97 -17.75 11.12 1.05
CA VAL A 97 -19.09 11.49 0.55
C VAL A 97 -20.18 11.32 1.59
N GLN A 98 -19.98 10.47 2.59
CA GLN A 98 -20.87 10.31 3.73
C GLN A 98 -20.10 9.89 4.98
N VAL A 99 -20.54 10.32 6.16
CA VAL A 99 -20.00 9.91 7.46
C VAL A 99 -21.14 9.52 8.40
N GLY A 100 -20.88 8.55 9.26
CA GLY A 100 -21.74 8.16 10.36
C GLY A 100 -21.76 9.22 11.48
N GLU A 101 -22.78 9.19 12.32
CA GLU A 101 -23.02 10.19 13.36
C GLU A 101 -21.96 10.21 14.48
N ALA A 102 -21.23 9.12 14.66
CA ALA A 102 -20.17 9.00 15.65
C ALA A 102 -18.75 9.23 15.08
N VAL A 103 -18.62 9.50 13.78
CA VAL A 103 -17.35 9.85 13.15
C VAL A 103 -16.90 11.24 13.61
N THR A 104 -15.66 11.38 14.03
CA THR A 104 -15.13 12.61 14.64
C THR A 104 -13.89 13.18 13.95
N HIS A 105 -13.12 12.36 13.25
CA HIS A 105 -11.86 12.78 12.61
C HIS A 105 -12.06 13.27 11.17
N PHE A 106 -13.08 12.77 10.47
CA PHE A 106 -13.29 13.04 9.04
C PHE A 106 -14.65 13.65 8.77
N LYS A 107 -14.76 14.43 7.69
CA LYS A 107 -16.00 15.06 7.26
C LYS A 107 -16.21 14.96 5.75
N VAL A 108 -17.46 15.09 5.33
CA VAL A 108 -17.82 15.12 3.91
C VAL A 108 -17.05 16.22 3.18
N GLY A 109 -16.46 15.83 2.05
CA GLY A 109 -15.63 16.67 1.20
C GLY A 109 -14.12 16.52 1.44
N ASP A 110 -13.69 15.90 2.53
CA ASP A 110 -12.26 15.63 2.74
C ASP A 110 -11.72 14.77 1.60
N ARG A 111 -10.59 15.17 1.06
CA ARG A 111 -9.83 14.45 0.04
C ARG A 111 -8.64 13.77 0.70
N LEU A 112 -8.53 12.45 0.53
CA LEU A 112 -7.65 11.64 1.36
C LEU A 112 -6.87 10.65 0.51
N LEU A 113 -5.63 10.37 0.92
CA LEU A 113 -4.84 9.20 0.53
C LEU A 113 -5.03 8.13 1.61
N VAL A 114 -5.16 6.88 1.24
CA VAL A 114 -5.27 5.77 2.19
C VAL A 114 -3.88 5.17 2.44
N GLN A 115 -3.44 5.20 3.72
CA GLN A 115 -2.34 4.35 4.17
C GLN A 115 -2.90 2.94 4.37
N ALA A 116 -2.43 2.00 3.58
CA ALA A 116 -3.04 0.68 3.47
C ALA A 116 -2.83 -0.20 4.72
N ASP A 117 -1.71 -0.08 5.41
CA ASP A 117 -1.33 -0.93 6.54
C ASP A 117 -1.78 -0.33 7.88
N TRP A 118 -2.83 -0.87 8.45
CA TRP A 118 -3.37 -0.45 9.75
C TRP A 118 -2.68 -1.24 10.88
N LYS A 119 -1.47 -0.79 11.24
CA LYS A 119 -0.52 -1.50 12.09
C LYS A 119 -1.03 -1.84 13.49
N HIS A 120 -1.99 -1.07 14.04
CA HIS A 120 -2.62 -1.34 15.33
C HIS A 120 -3.57 -2.54 15.27
N LEU A 121 -4.16 -2.85 14.09
CA LEU A 121 -5.00 -4.04 13.90
C LEU A 121 -4.12 -5.26 13.65
N ARG A 122 -3.82 -6.00 14.69
CA ARG A 122 -2.96 -7.18 14.59
C ARG A 122 -3.71 -8.38 14.01
N THR A 123 -3.09 -9.09 13.09
CA THR A 123 -3.50 -10.41 12.65
C THR A 123 -2.51 -11.48 13.12
N ALA A 124 -2.82 -12.77 12.92
CA ALA A 124 -1.90 -13.84 13.26
C ALA A 124 -0.59 -13.81 12.46
N LYS A 125 -0.59 -13.21 11.27
CA LYS A 125 0.55 -13.24 10.34
C LYS A 125 1.05 -11.85 9.93
N SER A 126 0.25 -10.79 10.15
CA SER A 126 0.56 -9.42 9.74
C SER A 126 -0.33 -8.42 10.50
N ASN A 127 -0.97 -7.49 9.80
CA ASN A 127 -1.90 -6.47 10.29
C ASN A 127 -3.14 -6.37 9.43
N GLY A 128 -4.16 -5.66 9.89
CA GLY A 128 -5.31 -5.24 9.09
C GLY A 128 -4.84 -4.37 7.93
N ALA A 129 -5.38 -4.61 6.73
CA ALA A 129 -4.92 -3.91 5.55
C ALA A 129 -6.04 -3.68 4.53
N PHE A 130 -6.12 -2.43 4.07
CA PHE A 130 -7.00 -2.00 2.99
C PHE A 130 -6.60 -2.69 1.68
N GLY A 131 -7.58 -3.22 0.96
CA GLY A 131 -7.35 -3.98 -0.27
C GLY A 131 -6.90 -5.44 -0.06
N TYR A 132 -6.92 -5.93 1.21
CA TYR A 132 -6.53 -7.31 1.56
C TYR A 132 -7.57 -8.02 2.41
N ASN A 133 -7.58 -7.85 3.71
CA ASN A 133 -8.63 -8.37 4.59
C ASN A 133 -9.75 -7.35 4.83
N PHE A 134 -9.61 -6.15 4.32
CA PHE A 134 -10.67 -5.18 4.11
C PHE A 134 -10.76 -4.84 2.61
N ASP A 135 -11.95 -4.50 2.12
CA ASP A 135 -12.12 -4.04 0.74
C ASP A 135 -11.22 -2.84 0.46
N GLY A 136 -10.73 -2.80 -0.77
CA GLY A 136 -9.88 -1.75 -1.33
C GLY A 136 -10.61 -0.91 -2.37
N ALA A 137 -9.87 -0.25 -3.21
CA ALA A 137 -10.37 0.80 -4.09
C ALA A 137 -10.47 0.41 -5.58
N LEU A 138 -10.42 -0.87 -5.94
CA LEU A 138 -10.83 -1.29 -7.28
C LEU A 138 -12.36 -1.42 -7.38
N GLU A 139 -13.05 -0.41 -6.83
CA GLU A 139 -14.48 -0.14 -6.89
C GLU A 139 -14.75 1.37 -6.85
N GLU A 140 -15.99 1.79 -7.07
CA GLU A 140 -16.31 3.22 -7.13
C GLU A 140 -16.48 3.85 -5.75
N TYR A 141 -17.00 3.09 -4.78
CA TYR A 141 -17.26 3.52 -3.40
C TYR A 141 -16.84 2.42 -2.42
N VAL A 142 -16.15 2.76 -1.36
CA VAL A 142 -15.76 1.83 -0.30
C VAL A 142 -16.14 2.39 1.07
N VAL A 143 -16.66 1.51 1.95
CA VAL A 143 -16.95 1.85 3.35
C VAL A 143 -15.75 1.45 4.21
N VAL A 144 -15.23 2.39 4.98
CA VAL A 144 -14.24 2.13 6.03
C VAL A 144 -14.82 2.50 7.41
N ASP A 145 -14.24 1.94 8.46
CA ASP A 145 -14.65 2.27 9.83
C ASP A 145 -13.59 3.12 10.53
N GLU A 146 -14.00 4.23 11.17
CA GLU A 146 -13.05 5.13 11.85
C GLU A 146 -12.21 4.41 12.89
N ARG A 147 -12.75 3.40 13.57
CA ARG A 147 -12.03 2.56 14.54
C ARG A 147 -10.90 1.74 13.92
N CYS A 148 -10.92 1.53 12.59
CA CYS A 148 -9.87 0.86 11.84
C CYS A 148 -8.86 1.84 11.27
N VAL A 149 -9.30 3.03 10.85
CA VAL A 149 -8.45 4.02 10.15
C VAL A 149 -7.90 5.10 11.06
N VAL A 150 -8.23 5.05 12.35
CA VAL A 150 -7.61 5.87 13.41
C VAL A 150 -7.14 4.94 14.53
N SER A 151 -5.85 4.96 14.85
CA SER A 151 -5.30 4.13 15.90
C SER A 151 -5.67 4.65 17.31
N PRO A 152 -5.57 3.84 18.37
CA PRO A 152 -5.89 4.27 19.73
C PRO A 152 -5.03 5.42 20.27
N ASP A 153 -3.86 5.67 19.68
CA ASP A 153 -2.96 6.78 19.99
C ASP A 153 -3.16 7.99 19.06
N GLY A 154 -4.15 7.92 18.17
CA GLY A 154 -4.58 9.03 17.33
C GLY A 154 -3.84 9.14 16.00
N GLU A 155 -3.09 8.11 15.57
CA GLU A 155 -2.52 8.07 14.22
C GLU A 155 -3.63 7.84 13.19
N GLU A 156 -3.74 8.72 12.20
CA GLU A 156 -4.73 8.63 11.13
C GLU A 156 -4.11 7.91 9.91
N TYR A 157 -4.80 6.89 9.41
CA TYR A 157 -4.42 6.15 8.19
C TYR A 157 -5.15 6.64 6.93
N LEU A 158 -6.02 7.64 7.09
CA LEU A 158 -6.55 8.44 5.99
C LEU A 158 -5.87 9.81 6.04
N ILE A 159 -4.96 10.06 5.09
CA ILE A 159 -4.06 11.22 5.10
C ILE A 159 -4.63 12.31 4.21
N HIS A 160 -4.86 13.51 4.77
CA HIS A 160 -5.37 14.64 4.02
C HIS A 160 -4.44 15.07 2.89
N VAL A 161 -4.98 15.25 1.70
CA VAL A 161 -4.26 15.75 0.52
C VAL A 161 -4.92 16.99 -0.05
N SER A 162 -4.12 17.87 -0.65
CA SER A 162 -4.61 19.10 -1.24
C SER A 162 -5.37 18.87 -2.54
N GLU A 163 -6.22 19.83 -2.95
CA GLU A 163 -6.98 19.77 -4.21
C GLU A 163 -6.10 20.01 -5.47
N GLY A 164 -4.89 20.54 -5.31
CA GLY A 164 -4.04 20.94 -6.45
C GLY A 164 -3.56 19.80 -7.33
N PRO A 165 -2.97 18.72 -6.79
CA PRO A 165 -2.48 17.59 -7.58
C PRO A 165 -3.64 16.78 -8.19
N SER A 166 -3.42 16.24 -9.41
CA SER A 166 -4.37 15.30 -10.02
C SER A 166 -4.52 14.03 -9.18
N ALA A 167 -5.66 13.35 -9.30
CA ALA A 167 -5.89 12.09 -8.60
C ALA A 167 -4.81 11.04 -8.94
N ALA A 168 -4.41 10.94 -10.22
CA ALA A 168 -3.35 10.03 -10.64
C ALA A 168 -1.98 10.36 -9.98
N ALA A 169 -1.66 11.65 -9.78
CA ALA A 169 -0.42 12.03 -9.11
C ALA A 169 -0.46 11.68 -7.61
N VAL A 170 -1.61 11.85 -6.96
CA VAL A 170 -1.79 11.48 -5.55
C VAL A 170 -1.71 9.96 -5.37
N GLY A 171 -2.31 9.17 -6.27
CA GLY A 171 -2.24 7.71 -6.22
C GLY A 171 -0.83 7.14 -6.33
N LEU A 172 0.15 7.92 -6.83
CA LEU A 172 1.56 7.52 -6.86
C LEU A 172 2.32 7.82 -5.56
N ILE A 173 1.70 8.45 -4.56
CA ILE A 173 2.38 8.82 -3.31
C ILE A 173 2.76 7.57 -2.51
N GLU A 174 1.93 6.52 -2.49
CA GLU A 174 2.22 5.30 -1.75
C GLU A 174 3.53 4.64 -2.22
N PRO A 175 3.73 4.29 -3.53
CA PRO A 175 5.00 3.74 -3.98
C PRO A 175 6.18 4.72 -3.83
N TRP A 176 5.97 6.02 -3.98
CA TRP A 176 7.01 7.03 -3.72
C TRP A 176 7.42 7.07 -2.24
N ALA A 177 6.46 6.98 -1.31
CA ALA A 177 6.74 6.95 0.12
C ALA A 177 7.58 5.72 0.51
N THR A 178 7.44 4.60 -0.20
CA THR A 178 8.28 3.41 0.01
C THR A 178 9.74 3.70 -0.36
N VAL A 179 9.99 4.41 -1.47
CA VAL A 179 11.34 4.82 -1.88
C VAL A 179 11.92 5.84 -0.90
N GLU A 180 11.17 6.90 -0.56
CA GLU A 180 11.59 7.90 0.43
C GLU A 180 11.90 7.25 1.79
N GLY A 181 11.10 6.27 2.21
CA GLY A 181 11.30 5.53 3.44
C GLY A 181 12.64 4.79 3.48
N SER A 182 13.12 4.26 2.36
CA SER A 182 14.43 3.59 2.29
C SER A 182 15.57 4.57 2.56
N TYR A 183 15.51 5.77 1.97
CA TYR A 183 16.51 6.82 2.22
C TYR A 183 16.41 7.40 3.65
N ALA A 184 15.20 7.51 4.20
CA ALA A 184 15.01 7.98 5.58
C ALA A 184 15.73 7.10 6.60
N TRP A 185 15.75 5.77 6.40
CA TRP A 185 16.51 4.82 7.23
C TRP A 185 18.01 5.05 7.16
N ALA A 186 18.55 5.46 5.99
CA ALA A 186 19.95 5.82 5.80
C ALA A 186 20.29 7.24 6.28
N GLU A 187 19.31 7.97 6.84
CA GLU A 187 19.42 9.40 7.22
C GLU A 187 19.83 10.29 6.02
N ARG A 188 19.36 9.94 4.82
CA ARG A 188 19.62 10.63 3.54
C ARG A 188 18.31 10.79 2.77
N ASP A 189 18.33 11.59 1.73
CA ASP A 189 17.27 11.77 0.73
C ASP A 189 17.78 11.54 -0.72
N HIS A 190 19.01 11.04 -0.85
CA HIS A 190 19.70 10.82 -2.12
C HIS A 190 20.77 9.73 -1.99
N VAL A 191 21.32 9.29 -3.11
CA VAL A 191 22.49 8.40 -3.14
C VAL A 191 23.68 9.03 -2.43
N ALA A 192 24.53 8.23 -1.80
CA ALA A 192 25.67 8.71 -1.02
C ALA A 192 26.69 9.43 -1.91
N ASP A 193 26.87 10.74 -1.68
CA ASP A 193 27.94 11.49 -2.32
C ASP A 193 29.30 10.94 -1.91
N GLY A 194 30.11 10.58 -2.91
CA GLY A 194 31.42 9.98 -2.69
C GLY A 194 31.36 8.53 -2.16
N GLY A 195 30.17 7.95 -2.06
CA GLY A 195 29.95 6.56 -1.65
C GLY A 195 30.16 5.53 -2.76
N ARG A 196 29.84 4.29 -2.46
CA ARG A 196 29.86 3.15 -3.40
C ARG A 196 28.43 2.77 -3.77
N LEU A 197 28.11 2.74 -5.05
CA LEU A 197 26.83 2.32 -5.60
C LEU A 197 26.99 0.99 -6.32
N LEU A 198 26.21 -0.03 -5.90
CA LEU A 198 26.05 -1.26 -6.65
C LEU A 198 24.79 -1.19 -7.51
N VAL A 199 24.94 -1.47 -8.80
CA VAL A 199 23.82 -1.61 -9.74
C VAL A 199 23.78 -3.05 -10.23
N VAL A 200 22.69 -3.73 -9.94
CA VAL A 200 22.47 -5.12 -10.36
C VAL A 200 21.46 -5.15 -11.50
N GLY A 201 21.84 -5.74 -12.61
CA GLY A 201 21.03 -5.82 -13.82
C GLY A 201 21.14 -4.60 -14.72
N GLU A 202 20.29 -4.56 -15.75
CA GLU A 202 20.29 -3.51 -16.78
C GLU A 202 19.19 -2.49 -16.49
N GLY A 203 19.57 -1.23 -16.29
CA GLY A 203 18.67 -0.11 -16.08
C GLY A 203 19.39 1.21 -16.05
N ASP A 204 18.63 2.29 -16.20
CA ASP A 204 19.14 3.65 -16.21
C ASP A 204 19.15 4.21 -14.78
N ILE A 205 20.29 4.80 -14.38
CA ILE A 205 20.49 5.45 -13.09
C ILE A 205 20.84 6.95 -13.24
N ASP A 206 20.73 7.50 -14.44
CA ASP A 206 21.17 8.87 -14.72
C ASP A 206 20.43 9.90 -13.84
N ALA A 207 19.12 9.73 -13.68
CA ALA A 207 18.33 10.60 -12.80
C ALA A 207 18.74 10.48 -11.33
N LEU A 208 19.02 9.26 -10.86
CA LEU A 208 19.43 8.97 -9.49
C LEU A 208 20.81 9.59 -9.15
N THR A 209 21.71 9.63 -10.15
CA THR A 209 23.07 10.14 -9.99
C THR A 209 23.30 11.52 -10.61
N ALA A 210 22.22 12.24 -10.98
CA ALA A 210 22.33 13.52 -11.68
C ALA A 210 22.97 14.59 -10.80
N GLU A 211 22.49 14.77 -9.59
CA GLU A 211 22.92 15.80 -8.64
C GLU A 211 23.93 15.28 -7.61
N HIS A 212 23.78 14.04 -7.16
CA HIS A 212 24.61 13.37 -6.17
C HIS A 212 25.50 12.31 -6.82
N LYS A 213 26.78 12.33 -6.55
CA LYS A 213 27.78 11.52 -7.27
C LYS A 213 28.42 10.49 -6.35
N PRO A 214 28.13 9.18 -6.53
CA PRO A 214 28.95 8.15 -5.92
C PRO A 214 30.40 8.21 -6.45
N ALA A 215 31.37 7.89 -5.61
CA ALA A 215 32.78 7.82 -6.03
C ALA A 215 33.06 6.57 -6.86
N GLU A 216 32.30 5.50 -6.62
CA GLU A 216 32.40 4.24 -7.34
C GLU A 216 31.01 3.75 -7.73
N VAL A 217 30.85 3.31 -8.97
CA VAL A 217 29.67 2.60 -9.45
C VAL A 217 30.10 1.24 -9.95
N VAL A 218 29.67 0.18 -9.26
CA VAL A 218 29.88 -1.19 -9.66
C VAL A 218 28.61 -1.70 -10.32
N ARG A 219 28.71 -2.21 -11.55
CA ARG A 219 27.56 -2.73 -12.29
C ARG A 219 27.81 -4.19 -12.62
N VAL A 220 26.87 -5.06 -12.24
CA VAL A 220 26.98 -6.51 -12.43
C VAL A 220 25.62 -7.09 -12.88
N ALA A 221 25.67 -8.24 -13.54
CA ALA A 221 24.48 -9.07 -13.72
C ALA A 221 24.12 -9.79 -12.41
N ALA A 222 22.86 -10.24 -12.27
CA ALA A 222 22.41 -10.93 -11.05
C ALA A 222 23.23 -12.21 -10.75
N GLU A 223 23.67 -12.91 -11.81
CA GLU A 223 24.47 -14.13 -11.72
C GLU A 223 25.91 -13.88 -11.25
N GLU A 224 26.38 -12.65 -11.35
CA GLU A 224 27.74 -12.24 -10.98
C GLU A 224 27.86 -11.75 -9.53
N LEU A 225 26.74 -11.64 -8.80
CA LEU A 225 26.71 -11.15 -7.41
C LEU A 225 27.62 -11.92 -6.44
N GLU A 226 27.83 -13.22 -6.65
CA GLU A 226 28.71 -14.04 -5.79
C GLU A 226 30.16 -13.59 -5.82
N GLY A 227 30.57 -12.89 -6.89
CA GLY A 227 31.91 -12.34 -7.05
C GLY A 227 32.09 -10.92 -6.54
N VAL A 228 31.03 -10.30 -6.05
CA VAL A 228 31.05 -8.91 -5.56
C VAL A 228 31.51 -8.87 -4.11
N GLU A 229 32.56 -8.10 -3.83
CA GLU A 229 33.14 -7.96 -2.49
C GLU A 229 32.95 -6.55 -1.91
N GLY A 230 32.83 -6.50 -0.59
CA GLY A 230 32.74 -5.28 0.18
C GLY A 230 31.30 -4.80 0.41
N GLU A 231 31.15 -3.70 1.12
CA GLU A 231 29.87 -3.06 1.42
C GLU A 231 29.63 -1.88 0.48
N PHE A 232 28.36 -1.62 0.20
CA PHE A 232 27.91 -0.51 -0.62
C PHE A 232 27.01 0.43 0.21
N ASP A 233 27.10 1.70 -0.10
CA ASP A 233 26.24 2.73 0.50
C ASP A 233 24.84 2.71 -0.14
N ASP A 234 24.75 2.34 -1.41
CA ASP A 234 23.49 2.22 -2.13
C ASP A 234 23.51 0.96 -3.03
N VAL A 235 22.37 0.28 -3.12
CA VAL A 235 22.16 -0.85 -4.02
C VAL A 235 20.90 -0.62 -4.84
N VAL A 236 21.03 -0.57 -6.16
CA VAL A 236 19.92 -0.49 -7.10
C VAL A 236 19.81 -1.81 -7.86
N PHE A 237 18.67 -2.46 -7.73
CA PHE A 237 18.41 -3.77 -8.33
C PHE A 237 17.35 -3.68 -9.43
N PHE A 238 17.74 -3.98 -10.66
CA PHE A 238 16.84 -4.08 -11.80
C PHE A 238 16.52 -5.54 -12.07
N GLY A 239 15.39 -6.04 -11.59
CA GLY A 239 14.97 -7.43 -11.76
C GLY A 239 13.98 -7.88 -10.69
N SER A 240 13.65 -9.16 -10.71
CA SER A 240 12.67 -9.77 -9.79
C SER A 240 13.12 -11.12 -9.21
N ASP A 241 14.39 -11.49 -9.39
CA ASP A 241 14.95 -12.71 -8.83
C ASP A 241 15.14 -12.56 -7.31
N ALA A 242 14.36 -13.30 -6.52
CA ALA A 242 14.33 -13.17 -5.06
C ALA A 242 15.69 -13.56 -4.42
N ASP A 243 16.33 -14.61 -4.90
CA ASP A 243 17.61 -15.08 -4.36
C ASP A 243 18.71 -14.05 -4.65
N ALA A 244 18.70 -13.44 -5.84
CA ALA A 244 19.64 -12.38 -6.20
C ALA A 244 19.37 -11.09 -5.39
N ILE A 245 18.12 -10.74 -5.13
CA ILE A 245 17.75 -9.59 -4.26
C ILE A 245 18.28 -9.82 -2.84
N GLU A 246 18.08 -11.01 -2.26
CA GLU A 246 18.61 -11.34 -0.93
C GLU A 246 20.15 -11.23 -0.87
N LYS A 247 20.84 -11.73 -1.90
CA LYS A 247 22.31 -11.61 -1.99
C LYS A 247 22.75 -10.14 -2.10
N ALA A 248 22.08 -9.35 -2.93
CA ALA A 248 22.38 -7.92 -3.07
C ALA A 248 22.16 -7.16 -1.76
N ALA A 249 21.09 -7.48 -1.03
CA ALA A 249 20.78 -6.88 0.26
C ALA A 249 21.87 -7.14 1.32
N LEU A 250 22.57 -8.27 1.27
CA LEU A 250 23.69 -8.59 2.18
C LEU A 250 24.94 -7.73 1.92
N LEU A 251 25.01 -7.05 0.78
CA LEU A 251 26.11 -6.14 0.41
C LEU A 251 25.84 -4.69 0.85
N ILE A 252 24.66 -4.41 1.37
CA ILE A 252 24.31 -3.07 1.89
C ILE A 252 25.03 -2.85 3.22
N GLY A 253 25.79 -1.75 3.33
CA GLY A 253 26.44 -1.32 4.56
C GLY A 253 25.44 -0.88 5.64
N THR A 254 25.94 -0.66 6.86
CA THR A 254 25.13 -0.37 8.06
C THR A 254 24.18 0.85 7.90
N ARG A 255 24.51 1.80 7.05
CA ARG A 255 23.67 2.96 6.68
C ARG A 255 23.35 2.99 5.19
N GLY A 256 23.40 1.84 4.56
CA GLY A 256 23.11 1.69 3.13
C GLY A 256 21.61 1.62 2.83
N THR A 257 21.27 1.88 1.59
CA THR A 257 19.91 1.85 1.02
C THR A 257 19.85 0.96 -0.20
#